data_d285beb495ab3382c89baf2f0b60c9a8
#
_entry.id   d285beb495ab3382c89baf2f0b60c9a8
#
_cell.length_a   1.000
_cell.length_b   1.000
_cell.length_c   1.000
_cell.angle_alpha   90.00
_cell.angle_beta   90.00
_cell.angle_gamma   90.00
#
_symmetry.space_group_name_H-M   'P 1'
#
loop_
_entity.id
_entity.type
_entity.pdbx_description
1 polymer ?
#
loop_
_entity_poly.entity_id
_entity_poly.type
_entity_poly.pdbx_seq_one_letter_code
_entity_poly.pdbx_strand_id
1 'polypeptide(L)'
;MKKRDSAHGPRNRLTASVALLCLSLAGCGGSSSSDPEPGQVSRTGIFGSTAVSGLHYRSGDAPAGLTDERGGFRYTGNQEVAFSIGELAFGSAPGAANVNVLGVSGESASASDPGVLNRLILLQTLDADGDLNNGIQLTEQIRDAVSANAANLDFDQPTADFTTALENLVADLDNAGAFSDTDPRARTLTDAADALEQFDRASSPRRIVDTADGRLSGFEADDNTWQFLGIPYAQPPLGDLRWRAPQPLEPWDDVRDATAWSDQAAQNAALERFGEGGMSEDSLYLNVTAPKNADGLPVMVWFHGGGFTALTSNTKPFNNPKAVASKGVVQVSVNHRLGPFGYIAHPGLSAESGYNGSGNYGQMDLIAALEWVQDNIAAFGGDPDNVTIFGESGGGRKVLSLMASPEAAGLFHRAISQSGTLIPDTRSLVAAETIGSELQTNLGAASLTEMREKSWQDVVAAAATLVPYTNVDNHYLPYTERVAFESGNQNDVPFMFSINANDTPDPTNTAINVFPWMAPLCSANHYATYFTHQPAGWKARGVEAYHAAELAYVFNMPESVITHHLLGLVID
;
A
#
# COMPACT_ATOMS: atom_id res chain seq x y z
N MET A 1 -33.47 -39.33 -22.78
CA MET A 1 -32.85 -40.51 -23.41
C MET A 1 -31.70 -40.06 -24.29
N LYS A 2 -30.49 -40.21 -23.84
CA LYS A 2 -29.24 -40.63 -24.47
C LYS A 2 -28.08 -40.26 -23.54
N LYS A 3 -27.57 -41.26 -22.86
CA LYS A 3 -26.32 -41.25 -22.10
C LYS A 3 -25.14 -41.04 -23.07
N ARG A 4 -24.15 -40.28 -22.67
CA ARG A 4 -22.79 -40.38 -23.20
C ARG A 4 -21.86 -40.72 -22.06
N ASP A 5 -21.30 -41.93 -22.14
CA ASP A 5 -20.21 -42.42 -21.31
C ASP A 5 -18.92 -41.71 -21.72
N SER A 6 -18.15 -41.25 -20.74
CA SER A 6 -16.77 -40.83 -20.94
C SER A 6 -15.84 -41.69 -20.08
N ALA A 7 -15.00 -42.43 -20.79
CA ALA A 7 -14.04 -43.37 -20.26
C ALA A 7 -12.86 -42.67 -19.58
N HIS A 8 -12.53 -43.13 -18.38
CA HIS A 8 -11.29 -42.79 -17.68
C HIS A 8 -10.17 -43.72 -18.14
N GLY A 9 -9.08 -43.14 -18.67
CA GLY A 9 -7.80 -43.82 -18.88
C GLY A 9 -6.79 -43.44 -17.80
N PRO A 10 -5.94 -44.35 -17.35
CA PRO A 10 -5.01 -44.06 -16.23
C PRO A 10 -3.78 -43.26 -16.67
N ARG A 11 -3.49 -42.18 -15.96
CA ARG A 11 -2.24 -41.42 -16.13
C ARG A 11 -1.10 -42.07 -15.35
N ASN A 12 -0.11 -42.57 -16.11
CA ASN A 12 1.16 -43.06 -15.61
C ASN A 12 1.94 -41.96 -14.87
N ARG A 13 2.32 -42.23 -13.63
CA ARG A 13 3.34 -41.47 -12.88
C ARG A 13 4.72 -41.89 -13.39
N LEU A 14 5.47 -40.98 -14.01
CA LEU A 14 6.92 -41.11 -14.22
C LEU A 14 7.65 -40.62 -12.99
N THR A 15 8.25 -41.53 -12.26
CA THR A 15 9.26 -41.27 -11.26
C THR A 15 10.62 -41.08 -11.96
N ALA A 16 11.17 -39.88 -11.93
CA ALA A 16 12.54 -39.62 -12.39
C ALA A 16 13.52 -39.91 -11.27
N SER A 17 14.26 -41.00 -11.40
CA SER A 17 15.41 -41.32 -10.55
C SER A 17 16.65 -40.56 -11.05
N VAL A 18 17.21 -39.70 -10.21
CA VAL A 18 18.50 -39.04 -10.47
C VAL A 18 19.61 -40.07 -10.12
N ALA A 19 20.30 -40.54 -11.13
CA ALA A 19 21.49 -41.39 -10.97
C ALA A 19 22.74 -40.51 -10.79
N LEU A 20 23.41 -40.68 -9.67
CA LEU A 20 24.70 -40.06 -9.37
C LEU A 20 25.79 -40.81 -10.15
N LEU A 21 26.43 -40.15 -11.11
CA LEU A 21 27.53 -40.73 -11.89
C LEU A 21 28.87 -40.27 -11.29
N CYS A 22 29.53 -41.15 -10.54
CA CYS A 22 30.92 -40.97 -10.15
C CYS A 22 31.82 -41.40 -11.29
N LEU A 23 32.55 -40.48 -11.91
CA LEU A 23 33.67 -40.78 -12.79
C LEU A 23 34.98 -40.62 -12.00
N SER A 24 35.62 -41.77 -11.75
CA SER A 24 37.01 -41.83 -11.33
C SER A 24 37.94 -41.83 -12.57
N LEU A 25 38.78 -40.84 -12.72
CA LEU A 25 39.89 -40.84 -13.65
C LEU A 25 41.21 -40.79 -12.84
N ALA A 26 41.91 -41.89 -12.82
CA ALA A 26 43.29 -41.95 -12.41
C ALA A 26 44.20 -41.60 -13.61
N GLY A 27 45.04 -40.62 -13.46
CA GLY A 27 46.10 -40.27 -14.44
C GLY A 27 47.30 -39.68 -13.70
N CYS A 28 48.37 -40.41 -13.64
CA CYS A 28 49.67 -40.01 -13.11
C CYS A 28 50.34 -38.98 -14.03
N GLY A 29 50.89 -37.91 -13.45
CA GLY A 29 51.82 -36.99 -14.13
C GLY A 29 52.27 -35.92 -13.14
N GLY A 30 53.45 -36.11 -12.53
CA GLY A 30 54.00 -35.15 -11.59
C GLY A 30 54.47 -33.85 -12.22
N SER A 31 54.05 -32.75 -11.66
CA SER A 31 54.74 -31.46 -11.64
C SER A 31 54.39 -30.78 -10.34
N SER A 32 55.39 -30.37 -9.59
CA SER A 32 55.27 -29.62 -8.34
C SER A 32 54.59 -28.29 -8.58
N SER A 33 53.30 -28.24 -8.32
CA SER A 33 52.55 -27.02 -8.08
C SER A 33 52.16 -26.99 -6.62
N SER A 34 52.55 -25.95 -5.93
CA SER A 34 52.11 -25.65 -4.59
C SER A 34 50.59 -25.74 -4.53
N ASP A 35 50.07 -26.69 -3.74
CA ASP A 35 48.62 -26.75 -3.45
C ASP A 35 48.19 -25.41 -2.88
N PRO A 36 47.06 -24.83 -3.36
CA PRO A 36 46.46 -23.67 -2.70
C PRO A 36 46.03 -24.08 -1.29
N GLU A 37 46.38 -23.27 -0.31
CA GLU A 37 45.97 -23.48 1.07
C GLU A 37 44.46 -23.78 1.17
N PRO A 38 44.04 -24.74 2.00
CA PRO A 38 42.63 -25.03 2.17
C PRO A 38 41.98 -23.94 3.04
N GLY A 39 41.52 -22.85 2.44
CA GLY A 39 40.99 -21.73 3.23
C GLY A 39 40.21 -20.65 2.53
N GLN A 40 40.15 -20.58 1.22
CA GLN A 40 39.47 -19.47 0.55
C GLN A 40 38.31 -19.91 -0.35
N VAL A 41 37.26 -20.45 0.24
CA VAL A 41 36.00 -20.64 -0.49
C VAL A 41 35.26 -19.30 -0.51
N SER A 42 35.12 -18.72 -1.69
CA SER A 42 34.25 -17.55 -1.91
C SER A 42 32.80 -17.96 -1.68
N ARG A 43 32.08 -17.18 -0.87
CA ARG A 43 30.67 -17.37 -0.52
C ARG A 43 29.89 -16.14 -0.94
N THR A 44 28.59 -16.27 -1.08
CA THR A 44 27.68 -15.14 -1.31
C THR A 44 26.88 -14.87 -0.04
N GLY A 45 26.76 -13.61 0.33
CA GLY A 45 25.88 -13.11 1.37
C GLY A 45 24.90 -12.10 0.79
N ILE A 46 23.90 -11.73 1.57
CA ILE A 46 22.92 -10.67 1.26
C ILE A 46 23.08 -9.57 2.29
N PHE A 47 23.09 -8.31 1.84
CA PHE A 47 23.09 -7.14 2.69
C PHE A 47 21.68 -6.58 2.82
N GLY A 48 21.23 -6.42 4.07
CA GLY A 48 19.97 -5.79 4.44
C GLY A 48 18.88 -6.80 4.84
N SER A 49 17.98 -6.36 5.70
CA SER A 49 16.68 -6.99 5.95
C SER A 49 15.72 -6.66 4.78
N THR A 50 15.78 -5.42 4.30
CA THR A 50 15.40 -4.99 2.95
C THR A 50 16.67 -5.02 2.10
N ALA A 51 16.64 -5.65 0.93
CA ALA A 51 17.80 -5.77 0.05
C ALA A 51 18.34 -4.38 -0.34
N VAL A 52 19.65 -4.19 -0.29
CA VAL A 52 20.30 -2.93 -0.67
C VAL A 52 21.20 -3.15 -1.87
N SER A 53 20.87 -2.60 -3.01
CA SER A 53 21.69 -2.62 -4.25
C SER A 53 22.57 -1.38 -4.35
N GLY A 54 23.72 -1.54 -5.01
CA GLY A 54 24.65 -0.44 -5.25
C GLY A 54 25.53 -0.04 -4.06
N LEU A 55 25.52 -0.81 -2.95
CA LEU A 55 26.42 -0.61 -1.84
C LEU A 55 27.80 -1.19 -2.20
N HIS A 56 28.87 -0.41 -2.06
CA HIS A 56 30.23 -0.93 -2.24
C HIS A 56 30.56 -1.92 -1.11
N TYR A 57 31.22 -3.03 -1.46
CA TYR A 57 31.74 -3.97 -0.48
C TYR A 57 33.17 -4.41 -0.79
N ARG A 58 33.93 -4.77 0.25
CA ARG A 58 35.26 -5.34 0.16
C ARG A 58 35.46 -6.39 1.26
N SER A 59 35.89 -7.61 0.85
CA SER A 59 36.20 -8.70 1.79
C SER A 59 37.66 -9.09 1.66
N GLY A 60 38.51 -8.73 2.64
CA GLY A 60 39.95 -9.01 2.63
C GLY A 60 40.63 -8.51 1.35
N ASP A 61 41.38 -9.43 0.71
CA ASP A 61 42.10 -9.17 -0.56
C ASP A 61 41.23 -9.41 -1.81
N ALA A 62 39.95 -9.77 -1.66
CA ALA A 62 39.02 -9.95 -2.80
C ALA A 62 38.78 -8.62 -3.53
N PRO A 63 38.53 -8.65 -4.86
CA PRO A 63 38.13 -7.44 -5.58
C PRO A 63 36.91 -6.80 -4.93
N ALA A 64 36.94 -5.48 -4.79
CA ALA A 64 35.78 -4.71 -4.37
C ALA A 64 34.66 -4.85 -5.42
N GLY A 65 33.40 -4.85 -4.97
CA GLY A 65 32.21 -4.94 -5.82
C GLY A 65 31.10 -4.01 -5.33
N LEU A 66 30.01 -4.03 -6.08
CA LEU A 66 28.72 -3.44 -5.66
C LEU A 66 27.75 -4.59 -5.32
N THR A 67 26.90 -4.38 -4.33
CA THR A 67 25.78 -5.29 -4.09
C THR A 67 24.84 -5.28 -5.29
N ASP A 68 24.35 -6.44 -5.67
CA ASP A 68 23.40 -6.60 -6.78
C ASP A 68 21.96 -6.22 -6.37
N GLU A 69 21.01 -6.34 -7.28
CA GLU A 69 19.59 -6.00 -7.08
C GLU A 69 18.94 -6.74 -5.91
N ARG A 70 19.52 -7.85 -5.45
CA ARG A 70 19.09 -8.64 -4.29
C ARG A 70 19.95 -8.38 -3.04
N GLY A 71 20.77 -7.34 -3.05
CA GLY A 71 21.71 -7.05 -1.97
C GLY A 71 22.89 -8.01 -1.92
N GLY A 72 23.12 -8.81 -2.97
CA GLY A 72 24.14 -9.87 -3.03
C GLY A 72 25.55 -9.32 -3.00
N PHE A 73 26.42 -9.87 -2.11
CA PHE A 73 27.85 -9.58 -2.03
C PHE A 73 28.66 -10.85 -1.89
N ARG A 74 29.97 -10.79 -2.19
CA ARG A 74 30.88 -11.92 -2.07
C ARG A 74 31.83 -11.74 -0.89
N TYR A 75 32.07 -12.81 -0.15
CA TYR A 75 33.01 -12.82 0.98
C TYR A 75 33.79 -14.12 1.06
N THR A 76 34.89 -14.10 1.79
CA THR A 76 35.80 -15.25 1.92
C THR A 76 35.93 -15.67 3.37
N GLY A 77 35.51 -16.90 3.69
CA GLY A 77 35.58 -17.45 5.04
C GLY A 77 34.85 -16.59 6.07
N ASN A 78 35.52 -16.27 7.18
CA ASN A 78 35.02 -15.36 8.23
C ASN A 78 35.75 -14.01 8.18
N GLN A 79 36.30 -13.62 7.02
CA GLN A 79 36.96 -12.33 6.88
C GLN A 79 35.95 -11.22 7.02
N GLU A 80 36.40 -10.09 7.55
CA GLU A 80 35.60 -8.89 7.66
C GLU A 80 35.23 -8.38 6.28
N VAL A 81 33.99 -7.95 6.12
CA VAL A 81 33.47 -7.29 4.92
C VAL A 81 33.17 -5.84 5.29
N ALA A 82 33.89 -4.92 4.67
CA ALA A 82 33.65 -3.50 4.80
C ALA A 82 32.65 -3.05 3.72
N PHE A 83 31.69 -2.20 4.10
CA PHE A 83 30.71 -1.60 3.20
C PHE A 83 30.86 -0.08 3.18
N SER A 84 30.57 0.54 2.01
CA SER A 84 30.59 1.99 1.84
C SER A 84 29.58 2.46 0.78
N ILE A 85 29.14 3.72 0.88
CA ILE A 85 28.40 4.41 -0.16
C ILE A 85 29.35 5.46 -0.74
N GLY A 86 29.92 5.16 -1.91
CA GLY A 86 31.05 5.95 -2.41
C GLY A 86 32.20 5.99 -1.40
N GLU A 87 32.64 7.19 -0.99
CA GLU A 87 33.68 7.38 0.00
C GLU A 87 33.20 7.35 1.46
N LEU A 88 31.87 7.39 1.70
CA LEU A 88 31.31 7.31 3.04
C LEU A 88 31.41 5.86 3.55
N ALA A 89 32.24 5.64 4.59
CA ALA A 89 32.32 4.34 5.27
C ALA A 89 30.97 4.02 5.93
N PHE A 90 30.31 2.96 5.46
CA PHE A 90 29.01 2.56 6.01
C PHE A 90 29.13 1.67 7.24
N GLY A 91 30.22 0.90 7.33
CA GLY A 91 30.57 0.02 8.44
C GLY A 91 31.16 -1.29 7.98
N SER A 92 31.43 -2.20 8.90
CA SER A 92 31.97 -3.52 8.58
C SER A 92 31.39 -4.61 9.49
N ALA A 93 31.36 -5.84 8.99
CA ALA A 93 30.90 -7.01 9.73
C ALA A 93 31.66 -8.28 9.31
N PRO A 94 31.75 -9.32 10.16
CA PRO A 94 32.23 -10.63 9.74
C PRO A 94 31.41 -11.16 8.56
N GLY A 95 32.08 -11.79 7.58
CA GLY A 95 31.41 -12.36 6.41
C GLY A 95 30.37 -13.41 6.81
N ALA A 96 29.12 -13.19 6.47
CA ALA A 96 27.99 -14.04 6.79
C ALA A 96 27.00 -14.13 5.61
N ALA A 97 26.12 -15.13 5.65
CA ALA A 97 25.07 -15.27 4.64
C ALA A 97 24.09 -14.09 4.64
N ASN A 98 23.86 -13.46 5.80
CA ASN A 98 23.07 -12.25 5.94
C ASN A 98 23.84 -11.26 6.80
N VAL A 99 23.98 -10.04 6.34
CA VAL A 99 24.54 -8.88 7.04
C VAL A 99 23.51 -7.75 6.95
N ASN A 100 23.26 -7.04 8.01
CA ASN A 100 22.34 -5.92 8.04
C ASN A 100 22.94 -4.71 8.77
N VAL A 101 22.16 -3.62 8.89
CA VAL A 101 22.61 -2.38 9.51
C VAL A 101 23.09 -2.60 10.95
N LEU A 102 22.44 -3.45 11.75
CA LEU A 102 22.91 -3.78 13.11
C LEU A 102 24.30 -4.43 13.08
N GLY A 103 24.50 -5.40 12.18
CA GLY A 103 25.76 -6.13 12.06
C GLY A 103 26.94 -5.23 11.71
N VAL A 104 26.74 -4.20 10.89
CA VAL A 104 27.81 -3.26 10.50
C VAL A 104 28.00 -2.09 11.47
N SER A 105 27.07 -1.90 12.40
CA SER A 105 27.15 -0.85 13.44
C SER A 105 27.91 -1.28 14.68
N GLY A 106 28.28 -2.55 14.82
CA GLY A 106 29.08 -3.11 15.89
C GLY A 106 28.40 -4.25 16.66
N GLU A 107 29.19 -5.11 17.33
CA GLU A 107 28.70 -6.33 18.00
C GLU A 107 27.66 -6.09 19.12
N SER A 108 27.63 -4.91 19.71
CA SER A 108 26.69 -4.54 20.79
C SER A 108 25.68 -3.48 20.38
N ALA A 109 25.57 -3.17 19.08
CA ALA A 109 24.67 -2.15 18.60
C ALA A 109 23.21 -2.53 18.82
N SER A 110 22.43 -1.57 19.29
CA SER A 110 20.97 -1.65 19.47
C SER A 110 20.27 -0.90 18.34
N ALA A 111 19.10 -1.35 17.94
CA ALA A 111 18.31 -0.69 16.90
C ALA A 111 17.99 0.78 17.21
N SER A 112 17.96 1.17 18.50
CA SER A 112 17.74 2.55 18.96
C SER A 112 19.00 3.41 19.05
N ASP A 113 20.19 2.86 18.78
CA ASP A 113 21.43 3.62 18.83
C ASP A 113 21.50 4.63 17.67
N PRO A 114 21.97 5.87 17.90
CA PRO A 114 22.06 6.88 16.84
C PRO A 114 22.79 6.36 15.58
N GLY A 115 23.88 5.62 15.77
CA GLY A 115 24.63 5.08 14.65
C GLY A 115 23.85 4.08 13.79
N VAL A 116 22.90 3.34 14.36
CA VAL A 116 21.98 2.45 13.64
C VAL A 116 20.87 3.26 12.97
N LEU A 117 20.21 4.14 13.74
CA LEU A 117 19.12 4.97 13.22
C LEU A 117 19.57 5.84 12.04
N ASN A 118 20.73 6.51 12.14
CA ASN A 118 21.25 7.36 11.09
C ASN A 118 21.53 6.59 9.79
N ARG A 119 22.00 5.34 9.88
CA ARG A 119 22.18 4.45 8.72
C ARG A 119 20.83 4.03 8.11
N LEU A 120 19.83 3.71 8.93
CA LEU A 120 18.49 3.33 8.47
C LEU A 120 17.81 4.51 7.76
N ILE A 121 17.84 5.71 8.37
CA ILE A 121 17.29 6.94 7.79
C ILE A 121 17.97 7.22 6.43
N LEU A 122 19.31 7.17 6.38
CA LEU A 122 20.04 7.42 5.14
C LEU A 122 19.65 6.44 4.03
N LEU A 123 19.65 5.14 4.30
CA LEU A 123 19.32 4.13 3.28
C LEU A 123 17.89 4.30 2.75
N GLN A 124 16.91 4.41 3.66
CA GLN A 124 15.51 4.53 3.27
C GLN A 124 15.17 5.85 2.60
N THR A 125 15.86 6.94 2.99
CA THR A 125 15.70 8.25 2.33
C THR A 125 16.32 8.28 0.93
N LEU A 126 17.48 7.62 0.74
CA LEU A 126 18.23 7.64 -0.51
C LEU A 126 17.85 6.52 -1.48
N ASP A 127 16.80 5.79 -1.21
CA ASP A 127 16.22 4.86 -2.16
C ASP A 127 15.78 5.58 -3.44
N ALA A 128 16.28 5.13 -4.60
CA ALA A 128 16.14 5.87 -5.85
C ALA A 128 14.69 6.06 -6.29
N ASP A 129 13.83 5.05 -6.08
CA ASP A 129 12.41 5.09 -6.48
C ASP A 129 11.45 5.24 -5.31
N GLY A 130 11.94 5.14 -4.06
CA GLY A 130 11.15 5.31 -2.84
C GLY A 130 10.25 4.13 -2.49
N ASP A 131 10.32 3.02 -3.23
CA ASP A 131 9.55 1.81 -2.98
C ASP A 131 10.36 0.74 -2.24
N LEU A 132 10.41 0.81 -0.94
CA LEU A 132 11.16 -0.13 -0.10
C LEU A 132 10.74 -1.60 -0.27
N ASN A 133 9.61 -1.89 -0.91
CA ASN A 133 9.15 -3.27 -1.13
C ASN A 133 9.82 -3.93 -2.35
N ASN A 134 10.47 -3.17 -3.22
CA ASN A 134 11.31 -3.72 -4.29
C ASN A 134 12.81 -3.73 -3.94
N GLY A 135 13.17 -3.25 -2.75
CA GLY A 135 14.53 -3.09 -2.25
C GLY A 135 15.01 -1.64 -2.31
N ILE A 136 16.15 -1.35 -1.70
CA ILE A 136 16.78 -0.03 -1.70
C ILE A 136 17.79 0.05 -2.84
N GLN A 137 17.65 1.06 -3.71
CA GLN A 137 18.46 1.24 -4.91
C GLN A 137 19.35 2.47 -4.80
N LEU A 138 20.66 2.27 -4.59
CA LEU A 138 21.66 3.33 -4.57
C LEU A 138 22.28 3.50 -5.97
N THR A 139 21.73 4.39 -6.79
CA THR A 139 22.25 4.66 -8.13
C THR A 139 23.67 5.25 -8.10
N GLU A 140 24.38 5.28 -9.24
CA GLU A 140 25.70 5.91 -9.34
C GLU A 140 25.65 7.39 -8.93
N GLN A 141 24.63 8.13 -9.40
CA GLN A 141 24.44 9.53 -9.07
C GLN A 141 24.26 9.77 -7.58
N ILE A 142 23.47 8.91 -6.89
CA ILE A 142 23.31 8.97 -5.43
C ILE A 142 24.63 8.68 -4.72
N ARG A 143 25.36 7.65 -5.13
CA ARG A 143 26.67 7.32 -4.51
C ARG A 143 27.70 8.45 -4.68
N ASP A 144 27.73 9.08 -5.85
CA ASP A 144 28.65 10.21 -6.12
C ASP A 144 28.32 11.43 -5.25
N ALA A 145 27.04 11.75 -5.10
CA ALA A 145 26.60 12.83 -4.22
C ALA A 145 26.92 12.55 -2.75
N VAL A 146 26.71 11.31 -2.29
CA VAL A 146 27.10 10.88 -0.93
C VAL A 146 28.61 10.99 -0.74
N SER A 147 29.42 10.59 -1.74
CA SER A 147 30.89 10.74 -1.69
C SER A 147 31.31 12.19 -1.53
N ALA A 148 30.70 13.09 -2.30
CA ALA A 148 31.00 14.53 -2.23
C ALA A 148 30.65 15.15 -0.88
N ASN A 149 29.71 14.57 -0.13
CA ASN A 149 29.23 15.02 1.17
C ASN A 149 29.71 14.17 2.34
N ALA A 150 30.56 13.15 2.11
CA ALA A 150 30.96 12.16 3.12
C ALA A 150 31.54 12.79 4.43
N ALA A 151 32.22 13.91 4.31
CA ALA A 151 32.80 14.62 5.47
C ALA A 151 31.75 15.25 6.40
N ASN A 152 30.50 15.41 5.92
CA ASN A 152 29.41 16.02 6.69
C ASN A 152 28.46 14.95 7.27
N LEU A 153 28.62 13.69 6.89
CA LEU A 153 27.75 12.56 7.28
C LEU A 153 28.51 11.68 8.27
N ASP A 154 28.31 11.93 9.56
CA ASP A 154 28.86 11.12 10.65
C ASP A 154 27.72 10.32 11.31
N PHE A 155 27.75 8.99 11.18
CA PHE A 155 26.73 8.13 11.76
C PHE A 155 26.70 8.12 13.28
N ASP A 156 27.80 8.49 13.95
CA ASP A 156 27.90 8.44 15.41
C ASP A 156 27.40 9.75 16.09
N GLN A 157 27.06 10.77 15.30
CA GLN A 157 26.48 12.00 15.84
C GLN A 157 25.00 11.83 16.25
N PRO A 158 24.43 12.75 17.06
CA PRO A 158 23.02 12.75 17.38
C PRO A 158 22.14 12.76 16.10
N THR A 159 21.05 12.00 16.09
CA THR A 159 20.20 11.85 14.90
C THR A 159 19.69 13.20 14.36
N ALA A 160 19.35 14.16 15.23
CA ALA A 160 18.91 15.49 14.80
C ALA A 160 19.99 16.28 14.01
N ASP A 161 21.27 16.11 14.38
CA ASP A 161 22.38 16.75 13.67
C ASP A 161 22.64 16.04 12.34
N PHE A 162 22.52 14.70 12.32
CA PHE A 162 22.66 13.89 11.12
C PHE A 162 21.57 14.21 10.08
N THR A 163 20.31 14.29 10.49
CA THR A 163 19.19 14.61 9.61
C THR A 163 19.34 16.00 8.99
N THR A 164 19.83 16.98 9.76
CA THR A 164 20.11 18.32 9.23
C THR A 164 21.18 18.30 8.11
N ALA A 165 22.21 17.47 8.26
CA ALA A 165 23.22 17.31 7.19
C ALA A 165 22.64 16.56 5.98
N LEU A 166 21.80 15.57 6.21
CA LEU A 166 21.15 14.78 5.17
C LEU A 166 20.13 15.60 4.36
N GLU A 167 19.39 16.52 4.98
CA GLU A 167 18.45 17.43 4.29
C GLU A 167 19.11 18.20 3.15
N ASN A 168 20.34 18.71 3.36
CA ASN A 168 21.06 19.41 2.31
C ASN A 168 21.44 18.50 1.14
N LEU A 169 21.90 17.28 1.44
CA LEU A 169 22.23 16.29 0.42
C LEU A 169 20.98 15.89 -0.40
N VAL A 170 19.85 15.66 0.26
CA VAL A 170 18.59 15.30 -0.39
C VAL A 170 18.11 16.42 -1.30
N ALA A 171 18.16 17.69 -0.85
CA ALA A 171 17.80 18.83 -1.69
C ALA A 171 18.70 18.97 -2.93
N ASP A 172 20.00 18.69 -2.82
CA ASP A 172 20.93 18.69 -3.95
C ASP A 172 20.59 17.55 -4.95
N LEU A 173 20.27 16.36 -4.45
CA LEU A 173 19.87 15.21 -5.25
C LEU A 173 18.54 15.43 -5.97
N ASP A 174 17.54 16.00 -5.30
CA ASP A 174 16.25 16.39 -5.91
C ASP A 174 16.46 17.39 -7.05
N ASN A 175 17.24 18.45 -6.81
CA ASN A 175 17.56 19.45 -7.83
C ASN A 175 18.31 18.85 -9.03
N ALA A 176 19.07 17.79 -8.82
CA ALA A 176 19.81 17.08 -9.85
C ALA A 176 18.97 16.00 -10.56
N GLY A 177 17.74 15.75 -10.15
CA GLY A 177 16.85 14.70 -10.68
C GLY A 177 17.42 13.30 -10.45
N ALA A 178 18.01 13.06 -9.29
CA ALA A 178 18.64 11.78 -8.95
C ALA A 178 17.67 10.69 -8.52
N PHE A 179 16.48 11.08 -8.09
CA PHE A 179 15.41 10.16 -7.72
C PHE A 179 14.56 9.84 -8.95
N SER A 180 14.29 8.57 -9.15
CA SER A 180 13.51 8.06 -10.29
C SER A 180 12.02 7.94 -10.01
N ASP A 181 11.56 8.52 -8.90
CA ASP A 181 10.13 8.63 -8.62
C ASP A 181 9.48 9.32 -9.80
N THR A 182 8.50 8.67 -10.37
CA THR A 182 7.70 9.22 -11.45
C THR A 182 6.83 10.39 -10.99
N ASP A 183 6.84 10.67 -9.71
CA ASP A 183 6.15 11.77 -9.06
C ASP A 183 7.15 12.90 -8.72
N PRO A 184 7.03 14.09 -9.31
CA PRO A 184 7.98 15.20 -9.12
C PRO A 184 7.78 15.92 -7.78
N ARG A 185 7.72 15.19 -6.67
CA ARG A 185 7.76 15.79 -5.32
C ARG A 185 9.20 15.84 -4.83
N ALA A 186 9.49 16.84 -3.99
CA ALA A 186 10.76 16.85 -3.24
C ALA A 186 10.81 15.63 -2.31
N ARG A 187 11.92 14.89 -2.35
CA ARG A 187 12.16 13.77 -1.44
C ARG A 187 12.20 14.26 0.00
N THR A 188 11.41 13.66 0.87
CA THR A 188 11.43 13.92 2.31
C THR A 188 12.30 12.91 3.03
N LEU A 189 12.91 13.32 4.15
CA LEU A 189 13.66 12.39 5.00
C LEU A 189 12.69 11.42 5.68
N THR A 190 13.08 10.15 5.71
CA THR A 190 12.36 9.15 6.52
C THR A 190 12.50 9.51 8.01
N ASP A 191 11.41 9.54 8.74
CA ASP A 191 11.43 9.75 10.20
C ASP A 191 12.14 8.59 10.92
N ALA A 192 12.78 8.88 12.03
CA ALA A 192 13.57 7.89 12.78
C ALA A 192 12.71 6.74 13.32
N ALA A 193 11.46 7.03 13.74
CA ALA A 193 10.55 6.00 14.23
C ALA A 193 10.05 5.12 13.08
N ASP A 194 9.75 5.71 11.93
CA ASP A 194 9.31 4.98 10.73
C ASP A 194 10.43 4.13 10.15
N ALA A 195 11.67 4.67 10.12
CA ALA A 195 12.85 3.93 9.69
C ALA A 195 13.11 2.68 10.56
N LEU A 196 12.98 2.83 11.87
CA LEU A 196 13.13 1.72 12.81
C LEU A 196 11.99 0.69 12.65
N GLU A 197 10.75 1.15 12.57
CA GLU A 197 9.61 0.26 12.44
C GLU A 197 9.66 -0.54 11.13
N GLN A 198 10.07 0.09 10.02
CA GLN A 198 10.29 -0.62 8.76
C GLN A 198 11.40 -1.67 8.88
N PHE A 199 12.51 -1.33 9.54
CA PHE A 199 13.59 -2.29 9.79
C PHE A 199 13.12 -3.47 10.64
N ASP A 200 12.32 -3.24 11.69
CA ASP A 200 11.76 -4.27 12.55
C ASP A 200 10.81 -5.19 11.75
N ARG A 201 9.93 -4.63 10.92
CA ARG A 201 9.05 -5.40 10.02
C ARG A 201 9.86 -6.25 9.04
N ALA A 202 10.85 -5.64 8.38
CA ALA A 202 11.71 -6.33 7.43
C ALA A 202 12.58 -7.43 8.08
N SER A 203 12.88 -7.30 9.36
CA SER A 203 13.67 -8.26 10.16
C SER A 203 12.82 -9.35 10.82
N SER A 204 11.49 -9.20 10.84
CA SER A 204 10.56 -10.16 11.43
C SER A 204 10.49 -11.47 10.63
N PRO A 205 10.02 -12.60 11.23
CA PRO A 205 9.75 -13.80 10.47
C PRO A 205 8.87 -13.54 9.25
N ARG A 206 9.18 -14.19 8.14
CA ARG A 206 8.61 -13.91 6.82
C ARG A 206 7.67 -15.03 6.37
N ARG A 207 6.59 -14.65 5.67
CA ARG A 207 5.71 -15.57 4.94
C ARG A 207 5.67 -15.18 3.48
N ILE A 208 6.00 -16.11 2.59
CA ILE A 208 5.87 -15.93 1.14
C ILE A 208 4.54 -16.54 0.70
N VAL A 209 3.80 -15.80 -0.13
CA VAL A 209 2.59 -16.24 -0.79
C VAL A 209 2.71 -16.06 -2.30
N ASP A 210 2.09 -16.95 -3.06
CA ASP A 210 2.00 -16.84 -4.51
C ASP A 210 0.69 -16.14 -4.87
N THR A 211 0.78 -15.05 -5.65
CA THR A 211 -0.37 -14.34 -6.22
C THR A 211 -0.38 -14.50 -7.74
N ALA A 212 -1.45 -14.04 -8.39
CA ALA A 212 -1.56 -14.04 -9.85
C ALA A 212 -0.47 -13.18 -10.52
N ASP A 213 -0.05 -12.10 -9.85
CA ASP A 213 0.91 -11.13 -10.39
C ASP A 213 2.37 -11.45 -10.02
N GLY A 214 2.60 -12.30 -9.01
CA GLY A 214 3.94 -12.66 -8.55
C GLY A 214 3.95 -13.05 -7.06
N ARG A 215 5.15 -13.25 -6.50
CA ARG A 215 5.31 -13.66 -5.11
C ARG A 215 5.46 -12.46 -4.19
N LEU A 216 4.81 -12.54 -3.02
CA LEU A 216 4.86 -11.50 -1.99
C LEU A 216 5.44 -12.08 -0.70
N SER A 217 6.29 -11.31 -0.02
CA SER A 217 6.90 -11.66 1.26
C SER A 217 6.39 -10.73 2.35
N GLY A 218 5.41 -11.17 3.11
CA GLY A 218 4.89 -10.48 4.29
C GLY A 218 5.67 -10.80 5.55
N PHE A 219 5.28 -10.21 6.67
CA PHE A 219 5.95 -10.31 7.95
C PHE A 219 5.01 -10.72 9.09
N GLU A 220 5.59 -11.24 10.16
CA GLU A 220 4.89 -11.54 11.39
C GLU A 220 4.64 -10.24 12.17
N ALA A 221 3.39 -9.79 12.21
CA ALA A 221 3.01 -8.56 12.88
C ALA A 221 2.81 -8.75 14.39
N ASP A 222 2.37 -9.95 14.81
CA ASP A 222 2.30 -10.43 16.18
C ASP A 222 2.28 -11.96 16.19
N ASP A 223 2.25 -12.57 17.38
CA ASP A 223 2.27 -14.04 17.55
C ASP A 223 1.16 -14.78 16.76
N ASN A 224 0.11 -14.10 16.34
CA ASN A 224 -1.09 -14.69 15.74
C ASN A 224 -1.39 -14.22 14.31
N THR A 225 -0.68 -13.22 13.79
CA THR A 225 -1.02 -12.61 12.49
C THR A 225 0.16 -12.41 11.56
N TRP A 226 -0.11 -12.55 10.28
CA TRP A 226 0.72 -12.10 9.18
C TRP A 226 0.19 -10.78 8.63
N GLN A 227 1.08 -9.85 8.28
CA GLN A 227 0.75 -8.66 7.52
C GLN A 227 1.55 -8.59 6.23
N PHE A 228 0.87 -8.00 5.23
CA PHE A 228 1.44 -7.68 3.93
C PHE A 228 1.01 -6.25 3.61
N LEU A 229 1.96 -5.35 3.48
CA LEU A 229 1.74 -3.91 3.28
C LEU A 229 2.21 -3.48 1.89
N GLY A 230 1.53 -2.49 1.30
CA GLY A 230 1.94 -1.91 0.03
C GLY A 230 1.89 -2.89 -1.15
N ILE A 231 0.83 -3.70 -1.23
CA ILE A 231 0.62 -4.63 -2.35
C ILE A 231 -0.02 -3.86 -3.51
N PRO A 232 0.61 -3.76 -4.69
CA PRO A 232 -0.01 -3.15 -5.84
C PRO A 232 -1.16 -4.01 -6.36
N TYR A 233 -2.25 -3.39 -6.82
CA TYR A 233 -3.38 -4.09 -7.46
C TYR A 233 -3.68 -3.58 -8.87
N ALA A 234 -3.03 -2.50 -9.31
CA ALA A 234 -3.12 -1.94 -10.66
C ALA A 234 -1.85 -1.17 -10.98
N GLN A 235 -1.62 -0.89 -12.27
CA GLN A 235 -0.51 -0.04 -12.70
C GLN A 235 -0.63 1.37 -12.10
N PRO A 236 0.49 2.04 -11.78
CA PRO A 236 0.49 3.43 -11.35
C PRO A 236 -0.24 4.34 -12.35
N PRO A 237 -1.24 5.12 -11.92
CA PRO A 237 -2.07 5.92 -12.82
C PRO A 237 -1.39 7.26 -13.20
N LEU A 238 -0.17 7.20 -13.73
CA LEU A 238 0.71 8.34 -14.00
C LEU A 238 0.70 8.74 -15.48
N GLY A 239 1.09 9.96 -15.79
CA GLY A 239 1.25 10.45 -17.14
C GLY A 239 0.00 10.23 -18.01
N ASP A 240 0.11 9.43 -19.06
CA ASP A 240 -1.03 9.11 -19.95
C ASP A 240 -2.12 8.27 -19.28
N LEU A 241 -1.83 7.61 -18.16
CA LEU A 241 -2.81 6.85 -17.38
C LEU A 241 -3.58 7.72 -16.37
N ARG A 242 -3.13 8.96 -16.12
CA ARG A 242 -3.89 9.92 -15.31
C ARG A 242 -5.28 10.13 -15.92
N TRP A 243 -6.33 9.99 -15.10
CA TRP A 243 -7.74 10.07 -15.52
C TRP A 243 -8.14 8.99 -16.54
N ARG A 244 -7.61 7.79 -16.38
CA ARG A 244 -8.09 6.58 -17.06
C ARG A 244 -8.52 5.52 -16.04
N ALA A 245 -9.31 4.56 -16.51
CA ALA A 245 -9.60 3.37 -15.72
C ALA A 245 -8.29 2.67 -15.29
N PRO A 246 -8.22 2.03 -14.10
CA PRO A 246 -7.04 1.30 -13.67
C PRO A 246 -6.65 0.26 -14.71
N GLN A 247 -5.34 0.05 -14.89
CA GLN A 247 -4.80 -0.93 -15.84
C GLN A 247 -4.23 -2.12 -15.07
N PRO A 248 -4.33 -3.34 -15.61
CA PRO A 248 -3.75 -4.53 -15.00
C PRO A 248 -2.26 -4.38 -14.75
N LEU A 249 -1.76 -5.00 -13.68
CA LEU A 249 -0.33 -5.06 -13.38
C LEU A 249 0.45 -5.84 -14.45
N GLU A 250 1.71 -5.47 -14.61
CA GLU A 250 2.69 -6.36 -15.26
C GLU A 250 3.21 -7.33 -14.20
N PRO A 251 3.09 -8.65 -14.39
CA PRO A 251 3.58 -9.64 -13.45
C PRO A 251 5.08 -9.54 -13.22
N TRP A 252 5.53 -9.86 -12.00
CA TRP A 252 6.94 -9.90 -11.63
C TRP A 252 7.44 -11.32 -11.28
N ASP A 253 8.71 -11.60 -11.59
CA ASP A 253 9.31 -12.93 -11.44
C ASP A 253 9.87 -13.20 -10.03
N ASP A 254 10.40 -12.16 -9.39
CA ASP A 254 11.05 -12.26 -8.07
C ASP A 254 10.05 -12.18 -6.90
N VAL A 255 10.55 -12.28 -5.67
CA VAL A 255 9.75 -12.07 -4.48
C VAL A 255 9.79 -10.57 -4.15
N ARG A 256 8.65 -9.91 -4.25
CA ARG A 256 8.46 -8.54 -3.77
C ARG A 256 8.24 -8.56 -2.27
N ASP A 257 8.91 -7.71 -1.54
CA ASP A 257 8.62 -7.48 -0.14
C ASP A 257 7.24 -6.78 0.02
N ALA A 258 6.59 -7.04 1.12
CA ALA A 258 5.33 -6.42 1.49
C ALA A 258 5.42 -6.03 2.98
N THR A 259 6.42 -5.23 3.32
CA THR A 259 6.77 -4.83 4.68
C THR A 259 6.72 -3.31 4.90
N ALA A 260 6.65 -2.55 3.82
CA ALA A 260 6.56 -1.10 3.85
C ALA A 260 5.18 -0.62 3.38
N TRP A 261 4.72 0.47 3.97
CA TRP A 261 3.55 1.19 3.47
C TRP A 261 3.84 1.79 2.10
N SER A 262 2.88 1.71 1.18
CA SER A 262 2.89 2.52 -0.04
C SER A 262 2.64 3.99 0.27
N ASP A 263 2.79 4.85 -0.73
CA ASP A 263 2.31 6.21 -0.63
C ASP A 263 0.78 6.28 -0.51
N GLN A 264 0.30 7.32 0.14
CA GLN A 264 -1.10 7.72 0.19
C GLN A 264 -1.49 8.35 -1.14
N ALA A 265 -2.77 8.30 -1.52
CA ALA A 265 -3.25 8.99 -2.71
C ALA A 265 -3.04 10.51 -2.61
N ALA A 266 -2.63 11.12 -3.72
CA ALA A 266 -2.42 12.56 -3.84
C ALA A 266 -3.65 13.35 -3.39
N GLN A 267 -3.47 14.20 -2.38
CA GLN A 267 -4.49 15.00 -1.72
C GLN A 267 -3.86 16.26 -1.11
N ASN A 268 -4.60 17.01 -0.27
CA ASN A 268 -4.03 18.15 0.43
C ASN A 268 -2.89 17.70 1.37
N ALA A 269 -1.68 18.22 1.15
CA ALA A 269 -0.48 17.84 1.90
C ALA A 269 -0.61 17.98 3.44
N ALA A 270 -1.47 18.88 3.94
CA ALA A 270 -1.73 18.99 5.38
C ALA A 270 -2.35 17.72 6.01
N LEU A 271 -2.85 16.80 5.19
CA LEU A 271 -3.48 15.54 5.62
C LEU A 271 -2.51 14.35 5.65
N GLU A 272 -1.29 14.49 5.15
CA GLU A 272 -0.27 13.43 5.14
C GLU A 272 -0.06 12.79 6.52
N ARG A 273 -0.04 13.61 7.56
CA ARG A 273 0.11 13.20 8.97
C ARG A 273 -0.97 12.24 9.50
N PHE A 274 -2.04 11.99 8.76
CA PHE A 274 -3.13 11.09 9.18
C PHE A 274 -2.95 9.65 8.71
N GLY A 275 -1.84 9.35 8.05
CA GLY A 275 -1.51 8.00 7.59
C GLY A 275 -0.02 7.78 7.49
N GLU A 276 0.35 6.56 7.14
CA GLU A 276 1.71 6.12 6.92
C GLU A 276 2.06 6.26 5.43
N GLY A 277 3.35 6.36 5.11
CA GLY A 277 3.85 6.62 3.77
C GLY A 277 3.73 8.10 3.37
N GLY A 278 4.36 8.48 2.28
CA GLY A 278 4.24 9.81 1.69
C GLY A 278 2.93 9.98 0.91
N MET A 279 2.90 10.94 -0.02
CA MET A 279 1.77 11.17 -0.94
C MET A 279 2.23 11.11 -2.38
N SER A 280 1.50 10.37 -3.22
CA SER A 280 1.79 10.22 -4.64
C SER A 280 0.51 9.96 -5.44
N GLU A 281 0.57 10.16 -6.75
CA GLU A 281 -0.43 9.57 -7.65
C GLU A 281 -0.24 8.06 -7.79
N ASP A 282 0.98 7.55 -7.58
CA ASP A 282 1.24 6.12 -7.45
C ASP A 282 0.76 5.63 -6.08
N SER A 283 -0.52 5.29 -6.00
CA SER A 283 -1.22 4.98 -4.75
C SER A 283 -2.22 3.82 -4.86
N LEU A 284 -2.18 3.05 -5.96
CA LEU A 284 -3.09 1.93 -6.19
C LEU A 284 -2.59 0.66 -5.50
N TYR A 285 -2.60 0.71 -4.17
CA TYR A 285 -2.09 -0.35 -3.29
C TYR A 285 -3.12 -0.74 -2.24
N LEU A 286 -2.99 -1.96 -1.75
CA LEU A 286 -3.78 -2.49 -0.65
C LEU A 286 -2.89 -3.16 0.40
N ASN A 287 -3.44 -3.39 1.58
CA ASN A 287 -2.76 -4.10 2.66
C ASN A 287 -3.62 -5.29 3.08
N VAL A 288 -2.98 -6.42 3.41
CA VAL A 288 -3.66 -7.62 3.89
C VAL A 288 -3.16 -7.96 5.29
N THR A 289 -4.10 -8.18 6.21
CA THR A 289 -3.83 -8.72 7.54
C THR A 289 -4.60 -10.03 7.70
N ALA A 290 -3.91 -11.11 8.02
CA ALA A 290 -4.49 -12.45 8.12
C ALA A 290 -4.05 -13.19 9.39
N PRO A 291 -4.94 -13.92 10.10
CA PRO A 291 -4.51 -14.85 11.15
C PRO A 291 -3.52 -15.88 10.61
N LYS A 292 -2.52 -16.29 11.42
CA LYS A 292 -1.51 -17.27 10.99
C LYS A 292 -2.09 -18.62 10.56
N ASN A 293 -3.22 -18.99 11.14
CA ASN A 293 -3.95 -20.22 10.84
C ASN A 293 -5.17 -19.98 9.94
N ALA A 294 -5.18 -18.90 9.16
CA ALA A 294 -6.27 -18.62 8.23
C ALA A 294 -6.38 -19.72 7.17
N ASP A 295 -7.58 -20.26 7.00
CA ASP A 295 -7.94 -21.29 6.01
C ASP A 295 -9.43 -21.13 5.69
N GLY A 296 -9.73 -20.52 4.55
CA GLY A 296 -11.09 -20.22 4.11
C GLY A 296 -11.87 -19.28 5.04
N LEU A 297 -11.19 -18.30 5.66
CA LEU A 297 -11.82 -17.33 6.55
C LEU A 297 -12.62 -16.27 5.78
N PRO A 298 -13.68 -15.72 6.38
CA PRO A 298 -14.37 -14.55 5.80
C PRO A 298 -13.39 -13.41 5.54
N VAL A 299 -13.60 -12.69 4.43
CA VAL A 299 -12.80 -11.53 4.03
C VAL A 299 -13.57 -10.26 4.30
N MET A 300 -12.92 -9.27 4.91
CA MET A 300 -13.48 -7.94 5.13
C MET A 300 -12.62 -6.89 4.43
N VAL A 301 -13.20 -6.20 3.44
CA VAL A 301 -12.52 -5.18 2.63
C VAL A 301 -12.94 -3.80 3.10
N TRP A 302 -11.97 -3.05 3.64
CA TRP A 302 -12.16 -1.71 4.18
C TRP A 302 -11.93 -0.62 3.15
N PHE A 303 -12.89 0.32 3.06
CA PHE A 303 -12.78 1.56 2.31
C PHE A 303 -12.82 2.75 3.29
N HIS A 304 -11.75 3.52 3.32
CA HIS A 304 -11.59 4.64 4.25
C HIS A 304 -12.56 5.82 3.96
N GLY A 305 -12.80 6.62 4.98
CA GLY A 305 -13.61 7.83 4.91
C GLY A 305 -12.95 9.01 4.21
N GLY A 306 -13.19 10.22 4.73
CA GLY A 306 -12.63 11.46 4.16
C GLY A 306 -13.36 11.97 2.92
N GLY A 307 -14.64 11.63 2.78
CA GLY A 307 -15.42 11.96 1.58
C GLY A 307 -14.87 11.20 0.37
N PHE A 308 -14.63 11.91 -0.70
CA PHE A 308 -13.94 11.42 -1.90
C PHE A 308 -12.61 12.13 -2.14
N THR A 309 -12.12 12.91 -1.17
CA THR A 309 -11.02 13.85 -1.37
C THR A 309 -9.86 13.72 -0.42
N ALA A 310 -9.99 12.90 0.63
CA ALA A 310 -9.05 12.91 1.74
C ALA A 310 -8.93 11.55 2.44
N LEU A 311 -7.89 11.41 3.28
CA LEU A 311 -7.52 10.27 4.11
C LEU A 311 -6.92 9.10 3.32
N THR A 312 -6.69 7.98 4.01
CA THR A 312 -5.98 6.82 3.48
C THR A 312 -6.34 5.56 4.26
N SER A 313 -6.14 4.41 3.65
CA SER A 313 -6.15 3.10 4.33
C SER A 313 -4.81 2.73 4.96
N ASN A 314 -3.74 3.49 4.67
CA ASN A 314 -2.41 3.30 5.24
C ASN A 314 -2.34 3.86 6.66
N THR A 315 -3.07 3.27 7.59
CA THR A 315 -3.03 3.65 9.01
C THR A 315 -2.91 2.41 9.88
N LYS A 316 -2.08 2.49 10.91
CA LYS A 316 -1.92 1.41 11.92
C LYS A 316 -3.26 1.02 12.55
N PRO A 317 -4.16 1.95 12.94
CA PRO A 317 -5.44 1.59 13.49
C PRO A 317 -6.32 0.74 12.58
N PHE A 318 -6.42 1.05 11.29
CA PHE A 318 -7.23 0.30 10.34
C PHE A 318 -6.61 -1.05 9.93
N ASN A 319 -5.34 -1.26 10.24
CA ASN A 319 -4.61 -2.49 9.98
C ASN A 319 -4.18 -3.19 11.28
N ASN A 320 -4.94 -3.02 12.37
CA ASN A 320 -4.61 -3.55 13.68
C ASN A 320 -4.65 -5.09 13.72
N PRO A 321 -3.49 -5.78 13.85
CA PRO A 321 -3.42 -7.24 13.81
C PRO A 321 -4.28 -7.90 14.89
N LYS A 322 -4.34 -7.31 16.09
CA LYS A 322 -5.12 -7.85 17.22
C LYS A 322 -6.62 -7.80 16.96
N ALA A 323 -7.11 -6.75 16.27
CA ALA A 323 -8.51 -6.67 15.89
C ALA A 323 -8.87 -7.79 14.92
N VAL A 324 -8.06 -7.99 13.89
CA VAL A 324 -8.26 -9.03 12.86
C VAL A 324 -8.21 -10.44 13.47
N ALA A 325 -7.16 -10.75 14.23
CA ALA A 325 -7.03 -12.07 14.86
C ALA A 325 -8.19 -12.40 15.79
N SER A 326 -8.69 -11.41 16.57
CA SER A 326 -9.81 -11.60 17.48
C SER A 326 -11.15 -11.85 16.80
N LYS A 327 -11.30 -11.44 15.53
CA LYS A 327 -12.54 -11.62 14.75
C LYS A 327 -12.52 -12.88 13.88
N GLY A 328 -11.35 -13.50 13.67
CA GLY A 328 -11.23 -14.67 12.80
C GLY A 328 -11.58 -14.35 11.34
N VAL A 329 -11.08 -13.24 10.82
CA VAL A 329 -11.28 -12.77 9.45
C VAL A 329 -9.94 -12.47 8.78
N VAL A 330 -9.91 -12.46 7.45
CA VAL A 330 -8.85 -11.82 6.68
C VAL A 330 -9.31 -10.41 6.35
N GLN A 331 -8.52 -9.41 6.69
CA GLN A 331 -8.83 -8.01 6.42
C GLN A 331 -7.98 -7.49 5.28
N VAL A 332 -8.62 -6.76 4.37
CA VAL A 332 -7.98 -5.99 3.29
C VAL A 332 -8.32 -4.53 3.48
N SER A 333 -7.34 -3.63 3.42
CA SER A 333 -7.57 -2.18 3.41
C SER A 333 -7.03 -1.59 2.11
N VAL A 334 -7.82 -0.73 1.45
CA VAL A 334 -7.59 -0.32 0.05
C VAL A 334 -7.36 1.18 -0.04
N ASN A 335 -6.22 1.60 -0.63
CA ASN A 335 -6.03 2.94 -1.15
C ASN A 335 -6.55 3.03 -2.59
N HIS A 336 -7.01 4.20 -2.99
CA HIS A 336 -7.58 4.47 -4.31
C HIS A 336 -7.45 5.95 -4.62
N ARG A 337 -7.54 6.34 -5.87
CA ARG A 337 -7.48 7.76 -6.26
C ARG A 337 -8.57 8.59 -5.62
N LEU A 338 -8.18 9.79 -5.20
CA LEU A 338 -9.01 10.75 -4.50
C LEU A 338 -9.17 12.06 -5.28
N GLY A 339 -10.12 12.87 -4.85
CA GLY A 339 -10.31 14.24 -5.32
C GLY A 339 -10.30 14.38 -6.84
N PRO A 340 -9.49 15.31 -7.37
CA PRO A 340 -9.43 15.54 -8.80
C PRO A 340 -8.89 14.35 -9.60
N PHE A 341 -8.11 13.47 -9.01
CA PHE A 341 -7.56 12.29 -9.69
C PHE A 341 -8.57 11.15 -9.81
N GLY A 342 -9.43 11.00 -8.80
CA GLY A 342 -10.41 9.91 -8.75
C GLY A 342 -11.79 10.26 -9.30
N TYR A 343 -12.17 11.54 -9.34
CA TYR A 343 -13.58 11.92 -9.52
C TYR A 343 -13.83 13.10 -10.46
N ILE A 344 -12.85 13.51 -11.26
CA ILE A 344 -13.06 14.53 -12.31
C ILE A 344 -13.58 13.85 -13.58
N ALA A 345 -14.73 14.34 -14.07
CA ALA A 345 -15.19 14.12 -15.44
C ALA A 345 -14.83 15.34 -16.30
N HIS A 346 -14.55 15.13 -17.58
CA HIS A 346 -14.24 16.18 -18.53
C HIS A 346 -14.70 15.78 -19.93
N PRO A 347 -15.23 16.70 -20.78
CA PRO A 347 -15.69 16.33 -22.12
C PRO A 347 -14.66 15.61 -22.99
N GLY A 348 -13.39 16.01 -22.90
CA GLY A 348 -12.30 15.35 -23.59
C GLY A 348 -12.02 13.93 -23.06
N LEU A 349 -12.10 13.72 -21.73
CA LEU A 349 -11.97 12.39 -21.12
C LEU A 349 -13.14 11.49 -21.53
N SER A 350 -14.36 12.02 -21.55
CA SER A 350 -15.53 11.28 -22.04
C SER A 350 -15.40 10.88 -23.50
N ALA A 351 -14.84 11.74 -24.34
CA ALA A 351 -14.60 11.44 -25.75
C ALA A 351 -13.56 10.36 -25.99
N GLU A 352 -12.54 10.23 -25.13
CA GLU A 352 -11.48 9.20 -25.26
C GLU A 352 -11.81 7.86 -24.54
N SER A 353 -12.83 7.81 -23.69
CA SER A 353 -13.13 6.64 -22.84
C SER A 353 -13.69 5.42 -23.57
N GLY A 354 -14.25 5.61 -24.77
CA GLY A 354 -14.92 4.54 -25.53
C GLY A 354 -16.39 4.28 -25.13
N TYR A 355 -16.84 4.78 -23.97
CA TYR A 355 -18.22 4.66 -23.48
C TYR A 355 -18.93 6.01 -23.33
N ASN A 356 -18.33 7.12 -23.84
CA ASN A 356 -18.83 8.49 -23.79
C ASN A 356 -19.18 8.96 -22.36
N GLY A 357 -18.35 8.59 -21.39
CA GLY A 357 -18.44 9.01 -20.00
C GLY A 357 -17.07 9.11 -19.38
N SER A 358 -16.95 9.81 -18.25
CA SER A 358 -15.70 9.97 -17.51
C SER A 358 -15.98 10.27 -16.04
N GLY A 359 -14.94 10.30 -15.22
CA GLY A 359 -15.06 10.37 -13.77
C GLY A 359 -15.12 8.97 -13.15
N ASN A 360 -15.41 8.90 -11.84
CA ASN A 360 -15.51 7.64 -11.07
C ASN A 360 -14.27 6.76 -11.06
N TYR A 361 -13.09 7.26 -11.46
CA TYR A 361 -11.85 6.47 -11.52
C TYR A 361 -11.48 5.89 -10.15
N GLY A 362 -11.67 6.65 -9.06
CA GLY A 362 -11.46 6.14 -7.71
C GLY A 362 -12.42 5.00 -7.32
N GLN A 363 -13.61 4.94 -7.93
CA GLN A 363 -14.53 3.82 -7.73
C GLN A 363 -14.13 2.61 -8.60
N MET A 364 -13.63 2.86 -9.81
CA MET A 364 -13.08 1.83 -10.69
C MET A 364 -11.84 1.19 -10.05
N ASP A 365 -11.03 1.97 -9.31
CA ASP A 365 -9.90 1.46 -8.53
C ASP A 365 -10.37 0.46 -7.46
N LEU A 366 -11.50 0.73 -6.78
CA LEU A 366 -12.07 -0.20 -5.82
C LEU A 366 -12.60 -1.48 -6.47
N ILE A 367 -13.09 -1.42 -7.70
CA ILE A 367 -13.43 -2.62 -8.49
C ILE A 367 -12.17 -3.43 -8.76
N ALA A 368 -11.11 -2.82 -9.28
CA ALA A 368 -9.85 -3.51 -9.54
C ALA A 368 -9.26 -4.15 -8.26
N ALA A 369 -9.36 -3.46 -7.11
CA ALA A 369 -8.96 -4.02 -5.82
C ALA A 369 -9.83 -5.23 -5.41
N LEU A 370 -11.13 -5.20 -5.68
CA LEU A 370 -12.03 -6.32 -5.42
C LEU A 370 -11.78 -7.51 -6.38
N GLU A 371 -11.47 -7.25 -7.64
CA GLU A 371 -11.02 -8.27 -8.60
C GLU A 371 -9.72 -8.91 -8.11
N TRP A 372 -8.75 -8.10 -7.65
CA TRP A 372 -7.54 -8.61 -7.02
C TRP A 372 -7.85 -9.52 -5.81
N VAL A 373 -8.82 -9.14 -4.97
CA VAL A 373 -9.27 -9.96 -3.83
C VAL A 373 -9.84 -11.30 -4.31
N GLN A 374 -10.67 -11.31 -5.36
CA GLN A 374 -11.22 -12.55 -5.91
C GLN A 374 -10.12 -13.51 -6.41
N ASP A 375 -9.10 -12.97 -7.07
CA ASP A 375 -8.03 -13.76 -7.67
C ASP A 375 -6.99 -14.26 -6.64
N ASN A 376 -6.75 -13.49 -5.55
CA ASN A 376 -5.55 -13.68 -4.74
C ASN A 376 -5.81 -14.01 -3.26
N ILE A 377 -6.98 -13.65 -2.68
CA ILE A 377 -7.14 -13.68 -1.22
C ILE A 377 -7.06 -15.08 -0.61
N ALA A 378 -7.30 -16.12 -1.40
CA ALA A 378 -7.16 -17.51 -0.98
C ALA A 378 -5.71 -17.86 -0.57
N ALA A 379 -4.69 -17.24 -1.21
CA ALA A 379 -3.28 -17.42 -0.85
C ALA A 379 -2.97 -16.89 0.57
N PHE A 380 -3.78 -15.97 1.06
CA PHE A 380 -3.68 -15.40 2.41
C PHE A 380 -4.58 -16.14 3.42
N GLY A 381 -5.35 -17.13 2.96
CA GLY A 381 -6.28 -17.92 3.77
C GLY A 381 -7.68 -17.32 3.87
N GLY A 382 -8.05 -16.37 3.01
CA GLY A 382 -9.39 -15.83 2.86
C GLY A 382 -10.24 -16.66 1.92
N ASP A 383 -11.57 -16.57 2.07
CA ASP A 383 -12.56 -17.17 1.19
C ASP A 383 -13.09 -16.13 0.19
N PRO A 384 -12.72 -16.21 -1.10
CA PRO A 384 -13.18 -15.27 -2.12
C PRO A 384 -14.70 -15.30 -2.32
N ASP A 385 -15.40 -16.39 -1.98
CA ASP A 385 -16.84 -16.50 -2.02
C ASP A 385 -17.53 -15.95 -0.76
N ASN A 386 -16.77 -15.34 0.17
CA ASN A 386 -17.28 -14.79 1.43
C ASN A 386 -16.70 -13.41 1.75
N VAL A 387 -16.80 -12.48 0.81
CA VAL A 387 -16.28 -11.13 0.89
C VAL A 387 -17.36 -10.16 1.39
N THR A 388 -17.03 -9.39 2.44
CA THR A 388 -17.83 -8.28 2.94
C THR A 388 -17.09 -6.97 2.70
N ILE A 389 -17.69 -6.06 1.94
CA ILE A 389 -17.18 -4.69 1.80
C ILE A 389 -17.74 -3.82 2.91
N PHE A 390 -16.91 -2.96 3.50
CA PHE A 390 -17.36 -2.05 4.53
C PHE A 390 -16.57 -0.74 4.51
N GLY A 391 -17.21 0.34 5.01
CA GLY A 391 -16.59 1.65 5.04
C GLY A 391 -17.41 2.64 5.84
N GLU A 392 -16.75 3.69 6.31
CA GLU A 392 -17.36 4.75 7.09
C GLU A 392 -17.31 6.08 6.35
N SER A 393 -18.32 6.94 6.56
CA SER A 393 -18.40 8.27 5.93
C SER A 393 -18.33 8.18 4.40
N GLY A 394 -17.33 8.81 3.78
CA GLY A 394 -17.03 8.64 2.37
C GLY A 394 -16.83 7.19 1.94
N GLY A 395 -16.24 6.35 2.81
CA GLY A 395 -16.10 4.90 2.59
C GLY A 395 -17.46 4.19 2.56
N GLY A 396 -18.35 4.53 3.48
CA GLY A 396 -19.73 4.03 3.47
C GLY A 396 -20.49 4.43 2.20
N ARG A 397 -20.25 5.65 1.67
CA ARG A 397 -20.81 6.08 0.39
C ARG A 397 -20.22 5.30 -0.78
N LYS A 398 -18.92 4.99 -0.76
CA LYS A 398 -18.28 4.14 -1.77
C LYS A 398 -18.90 2.74 -1.81
N VAL A 399 -19.21 2.18 -0.63
CA VAL A 399 -19.97 0.91 -0.53
C VAL A 399 -21.32 1.01 -1.23
N LEU A 400 -22.11 2.06 -0.98
CA LEU A 400 -23.41 2.26 -1.63
C LEU A 400 -23.28 2.40 -3.14
N SER A 401 -22.25 3.10 -3.61
CA SER A 401 -21.95 3.27 -5.02
C SER A 401 -21.59 1.94 -5.70
N LEU A 402 -20.77 1.10 -5.05
CA LEU A 402 -20.44 -0.26 -5.52
C LEU A 402 -21.69 -1.16 -5.54
N MET A 403 -22.57 -1.06 -4.55
CA MET A 403 -23.84 -1.80 -4.58
C MET A 403 -24.71 -1.38 -5.77
N ALA A 404 -24.65 -0.12 -6.21
CA ALA A 404 -25.41 0.40 -7.34
C ALA A 404 -24.75 0.15 -8.71
N SER A 405 -23.47 -0.27 -8.73
CA SER A 405 -22.72 -0.47 -9.96
C SER A 405 -22.87 -1.89 -10.50
N PRO A 406 -23.25 -2.07 -11.77
CA PRO A 406 -23.28 -3.40 -12.41
C PRO A 406 -21.85 -3.99 -12.55
N GLU A 407 -20.81 -3.15 -12.66
CA GLU A 407 -19.41 -3.61 -12.79
C GLU A 407 -18.89 -4.30 -11.51
N ALA A 408 -19.53 -4.04 -10.35
CA ALA A 408 -19.16 -4.67 -9.08
C ALA A 408 -19.92 -5.99 -8.80
N ALA A 409 -20.73 -6.45 -9.76
CA ALA A 409 -21.58 -7.64 -9.58
C ALA A 409 -20.75 -8.91 -9.35
N GLY A 410 -21.00 -9.59 -8.22
CA GLY A 410 -20.33 -10.85 -7.87
C GLY A 410 -18.97 -10.68 -7.18
N LEU A 411 -18.45 -9.46 -7.05
CA LEU A 411 -17.16 -9.21 -6.40
C LEU A 411 -17.26 -9.19 -4.86
N PHE A 412 -18.46 -9.06 -4.32
CA PHE A 412 -18.71 -9.11 -2.88
C PHE A 412 -20.05 -9.77 -2.57
N HIS A 413 -20.19 -10.26 -1.34
CA HIS A 413 -21.30 -11.10 -0.88
C HIS A 413 -22.11 -10.44 0.24
N ARG A 414 -21.59 -9.39 0.88
CA ARG A 414 -22.23 -8.56 1.91
C ARG A 414 -21.68 -7.15 1.88
N ALA A 415 -22.46 -6.21 2.37
CA ALA A 415 -22.06 -4.81 2.42
C ALA A 415 -22.44 -4.16 3.76
N ILE A 416 -21.57 -3.28 4.27
CA ILE A 416 -21.80 -2.47 5.46
C ILE A 416 -21.47 -1.01 5.15
N SER A 417 -22.46 -0.13 5.20
CA SER A 417 -22.26 1.32 5.07
C SER A 417 -22.46 2.00 6.43
N GLN A 418 -21.37 2.57 6.96
CA GLN A 418 -21.40 3.32 8.20
C GLN A 418 -21.40 4.81 7.87
N SER A 419 -22.46 5.51 8.22
CA SER A 419 -22.64 6.97 7.99
C SER A 419 -22.48 7.43 6.53
N GLY A 420 -22.64 6.52 5.56
CA GLY A 420 -22.35 6.77 4.14
C GLY A 420 -23.36 7.66 3.41
N THR A 421 -24.51 7.93 4.02
CA THR A 421 -25.61 8.69 3.39
C THR A 421 -25.49 10.20 3.54
N LEU A 422 -24.48 10.68 4.25
CA LEU A 422 -24.28 12.10 4.52
C LEU A 422 -23.74 12.89 3.32
N ILE A 423 -23.38 12.21 2.24
CA ILE A 423 -22.80 12.83 1.03
C ILE A 423 -23.91 13.07 0.01
N PRO A 424 -23.87 14.20 -0.73
CA PRO A 424 -24.87 14.54 -1.75
C PRO A 424 -25.07 13.44 -2.81
N ASP A 425 -26.22 13.46 -3.48
CA ASP A 425 -26.56 12.53 -4.56
C ASP A 425 -25.57 12.62 -5.73
N THR A 426 -25.42 11.49 -6.44
CA THR A 426 -24.63 11.38 -7.68
C THR A 426 -25.04 12.42 -8.72
N ARG A 427 -24.07 13.06 -9.34
CA ARG A 427 -24.26 14.10 -10.36
C ARG A 427 -24.60 13.52 -11.73
N SER A 428 -25.20 14.34 -12.58
CA SER A 428 -25.23 14.04 -14.01
C SER A 428 -23.83 14.21 -14.62
N LEU A 429 -23.54 13.50 -15.70
CA LEU A 429 -22.26 13.62 -16.43
C LEU A 429 -21.98 15.08 -16.83
N VAL A 430 -22.98 15.79 -17.38
CA VAL A 430 -22.82 17.19 -17.81
C VAL A 430 -22.42 18.11 -16.66
N ALA A 431 -23.01 17.93 -15.48
CA ALA A 431 -22.64 18.71 -14.30
C ALA A 431 -21.22 18.39 -13.82
N ALA A 432 -20.80 17.13 -13.91
CA ALA A 432 -19.44 16.70 -13.56
C ALA A 432 -18.40 17.20 -14.57
N GLU A 433 -18.69 17.15 -15.87
CA GLU A 433 -17.82 17.68 -16.94
C GLU A 433 -17.63 19.19 -16.86
N THR A 434 -18.63 19.92 -16.33
CA THR A 434 -18.49 21.36 -16.06
C THR A 434 -17.40 21.61 -15.02
N ILE A 435 -17.33 20.80 -13.97
CA ILE A 435 -16.28 20.88 -12.93
C ILE A 435 -14.89 20.57 -13.52
N GLY A 436 -14.79 19.57 -14.40
CA GLY A 436 -13.53 19.27 -15.08
C GLY A 436 -13.05 20.39 -16.02
N SER A 437 -13.99 21.03 -16.70
CA SER A 437 -13.68 22.21 -17.54
C SER A 437 -13.24 23.42 -16.69
N GLU A 438 -13.78 23.55 -15.49
CA GLU A 438 -13.33 24.54 -14.51
C GLU A 438 -11.93 24.21 -14.00
N LEU A 439 -11.62 22.94 -13.70
CA LEU A 439 -10.27 22.49 -13.34
C LEU A 439 -9.27 22.82 -14.46
N GLN A 440 -9.60 22.53 -15.72
CA GLN A 440 -8.75 22.88 -16.87
C GLN A 440 -8.46 24.39 -16.91
N THR A 441 -9.46 25.21 -16.66
CA THR A 441 -9.32 26.67 -16.59
C THR A 441 -8.41 27.12 -15.46
N ASN A 442 -8.61 26.54 -14.25
CA ASN A 442 -7.82 26.86 -13.06
C ASN A 442 -6.34 26.46 -13.24
N LEU A 443 -6.08 25.38 -13.96
CA LEU A 443 -4.72 24.93 -14.32
C LEU A 443 -4.07 25.77 -15.42
N GLY A 444 -4.83 26.64 -16.11
CA GLY A 444 -4.35 27.37 -17.27
C GLY A 444 -3.93 26.46 -18.44
N ALA A 445 -4.51 25.26 -18.54
CA ALA A 445 -4.15 24.27 -19.54
C ALA A 445 -5.02 24.41 -20.79
N ALA A 446 -4.40 24.39 -21.99
CA ALA A 446 -5.12 24.50 -23.26
C ALA A 446 -5.65 23.14 -23.77
N SER A 447 -5.18 22.02 -23.20
CA SER A 447 -5.53 20.66 -23.62
C SER A 447 -5.48 19.67 -22.47
N LEU A 448 -6.04 18.45 -22.67
CA LEU A 448 -5.90 17.34 -21.72
C LEU A 448 -4.42 16.92 -21.56
N THR A 449 -3.62 16.96 -22.63
CA THR A 449 -2.19 16.67 -22.55
C THR A 449 -1.51 17.63 -21.59
N GLU A 450 -1.74 18.94 -21.72
CA GLU A 450 -1.18 19.93 -20.79
C GLU A 450 -1.69 19.75 -19.36
N MET A 451 -2.96 19.30 -19.16
CA MET A 451 -3.46 18.96 -17.84
C MET A 451 -2.71 17.75 -17.24
N ARG A 452 -2.38 16.72 -18.04
CA ARG A 452 -1.64 15.54 -17.62
C ARG A 452 -0.17 15.84 -17.31
N GLU A 453 0.41 16.90 -17.88
CA GLU A 453 1.77 17.35 -17.62
C GLU A 453 1.92 18.19 -16.33
N LYS A 454 0.82 18.62 -15.71
CA LYS A 454 0.86 19.37 -14.45
C LYS A 454 1.30 18.49 -13.29
N SER A 455 2.05 19.04 -12.34
CA SER A 455 2.36 18.35 -11.10
C SER A 455 1.08 17.99 -10.34
N TRP A 456 1.09 16.94 -9.55
CA TRP A 456 -0.10 16.59 -8.76
C TRP A 456 -0.44 17.71 -7.74
N GLN A 457 0.57 18.40 -7.21
CA GLN A 457 0.41 19.53 -6.30
C GLN A 457 -0.37 20.67 -6.97
N ASP A 458 -0.03 20.98 -8.22
CA ASP A 458 -0.77 22.00 -9.00
C ASP A 458 -2.21 21.58 -9.23
N VAL A 459 -2.45 20.29 -9.54
CA VAL A 459 -3.81 19.76 -9.77
C VAL A 459 -4.64 19.82 -8.48
N VAL A 460 -4.07 19.44 -7.32
CA VAL A 460 -4.74 19.54 -6.02
C VAL A 460 -5.03 21.00 -5.68
N ALA A 461 -4.08 21.91 -5.88
CA ALA A 461 -4.25 23.33 -5.62
C ALA A 461 -5.34 23.97 -6.52
N ALA A 462 -5.33 23.64 -7.82
CA ALA A 462 -6.34 24.12 -8.78
C ALA A 462 -7.74 23.58 -8.50
N ALA A 463 -7.84 22.44 -7.84
CA ALA A 463 -9.09 21.79 -7.44
C ALA A 463 -9.59 22.21 -6.05
N ALA A 464 -8.90 23.07 -5.30
CA ALA A 464 -9.17 23.37 -3.90
C ALA A 464 -10.60 23.86 -3.60
N THR A 465 -11.26 24.50 -4.57
CA THR A 465 -12.65 24.97 -4.46
C THR A 465 -13.67 24.07 -5.16
N LEU A 466 -13.19 23.04 -5.86
CA LEU A 466 -14.02 22.09 -6.57
C LEU A 466 -14.46 20.97 -5.63
N VAL A 467 -15.62 20.40 -5.90
CA VAL A 467 -16.16 19.29 -5.10
C VAL A 467 -16.39 18.09 -6.04
N PRO A 468 -15.31 17.40 -6.48
CA PRO A 468 -15.45 16.21 -7.31
C PRO A 468 -15.99 15.04 -6.47
N TYR A 469 -16.99 14.35 -6.99
CA TYR A 469 -17.50 13.08 -6.47
C TYR A 469 -18.24 12.30 -7.56
N THR A 470 -18.83 11.16 -7.24
CA THR A 470 -19.46 10.25 -8.20
C THR A 470 -20.45 10.94 -9.14
N ASN A 471 -20.46 10.49 -10.39
CA ASN A 471 -21.40 10.94 -11.42
C ASN A 471 -21.95 9.77 -12.25
N VAL A 472 -23.08 9.97 -12.88
CA VAL A 472 -23.58 9.05 -13.90
C VAL A 472 -22.66 9.14 -15.11
N ASP A 473 -21.97 8.05 -15.46
CA ASP A 473 -20.95 8.01 -16.53
C ASP A 473 -21.27 7.01 -17.64
N ASN A 474 -22.45 6.39 -17.61
CA ASN A 474 -22.92 5.38 -18.56
C ASN A 474 -22.11 4.06 -18.55
N HIS A 475 -21.20 3.87 -17.60
CA HIS A 475 -20.36 2.67 -17.43
C HIS A 475 -20.38 2.19 -15.99
N TYR A 476 -19.57 2.77 -15.11
CA TYR A 476 -19.53 2.44 -13.69
C TYR A 476 -20.88 2.69 -13.00
N LEU A 477 -21.49 3.86 -13.21
CA LEU A 477 -22.84 4.22 -12.75
C LEU A 477 -23.69 4.62 -13.93
N PRO A 478 -24.50 3.70 -14.51
CA PRO A 478 -25.42 4.02 -15.60
C PRO A 478 -26.60 4.86 -15.13
N TYR A 479 -26.88 4.92 -13.83
CA TYR A 479 -27.88 5.73 -13.15
C TYR A 479 -27.41 6.10 -11.74
N THR A 480 -28.11 6.99 -11.04
CA THR A 480 -27.76 7.35 -9.66
C THR A 480 -27.99 6.15 -8.72
N GLU A 481 -27.28 6.10 -7.58
CA GLU A 481 -27.48 5.04 -6.60
C GLU A 481 -28.92 4.94 -6.16
N ARG A 482 -29.58 6.09 -5.95
CA ARG A 482 -31.00 6.13 -5.59
C ARG A 482 -31.87 5.42 -6.63
N VAL A 483 -31.68 5.71 -7.92
CA VAL A 483 -32.43 5.05 -9.01
C VAL A 483 -32.13 3.56 -9.05
N ALA A 484 -30.88 3.15 -8.81
CA ALA A 484 -30.52 1.72 -8.73
C ALA A 484 -31.36 0.99 -7.68
N PHE A 485 -31.40 1.52 -6.46
CA PHE A 485 -32.14 0.90 -5.35
C PHE A 485 -33.67 0.98 -5.55
N GLU A 486 -34.20 2.13 -6.00
CA GLU A 486 -35.64 2.30 -6.25
C GLU A 486 -36.16 1.43 -7.41
N SER A 487 -35.27 0.98 -8.31
CA SER A 487 -35.61 0.14 -9.47
C SER A 487 -35.25 -1.34 -9.30
N GLY A 488 -34.59 -1.71 -8.18
CA GLY A 488 -34.12 -3.07 -7.93
C GLY A 488 -32.94 -3.51 -8.80
N ASN A 489 -32.16 -2.54 -9.31
CA ASN A 489 -30.97 -2.78 -10.15
C ASN A 489 -29.66 -2.80 -9.35
N GLN A 490 -29.72 -2.73 -8.02
CA GLN A 490 -28.56 -2.87 -7.15
C GLN A 490 -28.07 -4.31 -7.06
N ASN A 491 -26.82 -4.50 -6.68
CA ASN A 491 -26.29 -5.80 -6.25
C ASN A 491 -27.03 -6.24 -4.98
N ASP A 492 -27.90 -7.25 -5.08
CA ASP A 492 -28.82 -7.68 -4.03
C ASP A 492 -28.13 -8.62 -3.05
N VAL A 493 -27.37 -8.05 -2.12
CA VAL A 493 -26.62 -8.75 -1.07
C VAL A 493 -27.13 -8.35 0.32
N PRO A 494 -26.93 -9.17 1.37
CA PRO A 494 -27.17 -8.75 2.75
C PRO A 494 -26.43 -7.45 3.05
N PHE A 495 -27.19 -6.48 3.57
CA PHE A 495 -26.70 -5.13 3.78
C PHE A 495 -26.97 -4.61 5.19
N MET A 496 -25.97 -3.97 5.80
CA MET A 496 -26.11 -3.27 7.07
C MET A 496 -25.82 -1.78 6.87
N PHE A 497 -26.76 -0.95 7.32
CA PHE A 497 -26.59 0.48 7.42
C PHE A 497 -26.43 0.89 8.88
N SER A 498 -25.43 1.70 9.18
CA SER A 498 -25.15 2.24 10.52
C SER A 498 -25.10 3.77 10.49
N ILE A 499 -25.57 4.39 11.58
CA ILE A 499 -25.43 5.83 11.80
C ILE A 499 -25.22 6.08 13.31
N ASN A 500 -24.47 7.13 13.65
CA ASN A 500 -24.20 7.50 15.04
C ASN A 500 -25.24 8.50 15.58
N ALA A 501 -25.45 8.51 16.89
CA ALA A 501 -26.47 9.32 17.54
C ALA A 501 -26.29 10.83 17.36
N ASN A 502 -25.04 11.30 17.23
CA ASN A 502 -24.71 12.70 16.97
C ASN A 502 -23.89 12.86 15.67
N ASP A 503 -24.25 12.11 14.67
CA ASP A 503 -23.58 12.06 13.36
C ASP A 503 -23.86 13.32 12.53
N THR A 504 -25.09 13.81 12.63
CA THR A 504 -25.59 15.02 11.95
C THR A 504 -26.50 15.80 12.91
N PRO A 505 -26.90 17.03 12.57
CA PRO A 505 -27.89 17.77 13.35
C PRO A 505 -29.22 17.04 13.54
N ASP A 506 -29.59 16.13 12.62
CA ASP A 506 -30.78 15.30 12.72
C ASP A 506 -30.50 13.87 12.20
N PRO A 507 -29.73 13.05 12.93
CA PRO A 507 -29.33 11.71 12.49
C PRO A 507 -30.53 10.75 12.39
N THR A 508 -31.54 10.90 13.26
CA THR A 508 -32.74 10.06 13.22
C THR A 508 -33.54 10.30 11.96
N ASN A 509 -33.75 11.57 11.58
CA ASN A 509 -34.46 11.92 10.37
C ASN A 509 -33.68 11.50 9.11
N THR A 510 -32.36 11.61 9.12
CA THR A 510 -31.49 11.12 8.05
C THR A 510 -31.68 9.61 7.84
N ALA A 511 -31.61 8.81 8.91
CA ALA A 511 -31.81 7.37 8.82
C ALA A 511 -33.22 6.99 8.35
N ILE A 512 -34.27 7.66 8.89
CA ILE A 512 -35.67 7.42 8.52
C ILE A 512 -35.94 7.77 7.04
N ASN A 513 -35.29 8.80 6.51
CA ASN A 513 -35.50 9.23 5.12
C ASN A 513 -34.70 8.42 4.11
N VAL A 514 -33.56 7.84 4.51
CA VAL A 514 -32.67 7.09 3.59
C VAL A 514 -33.06 5.62 3.52
N PHE A 515 -33.30 4.99 4.65
CA PHE A 515 -33.58 3.56 4.72
C PHE A 515 -34.80 3.09 3.88
N PRO A 516 -35.92 3.85 3.80
CA PRO A 516 -37.08 3.44 3.02
C PRO A 516 -36.85 3.31 1.51
N TRP A 517 -35.96 4.07 0.90
CA TRP A 517 -35.70 3.93 -0.54
C TRP A 517 -34.68 2.84 -0.86
N MET A 518 -33.90 2.42 0.14
CA MET A 518 -32.90 1.33 -0.02
C MET A 518 -33.51 -0.06 0.16
N ALA A 519 -34.58 -0.20 0.95
CA ALA A 519 -35.13 -1.48 1.36
C ALA A 519 -36.18 -2.14 0.42
N PRO A 520 -37.02 -1.40 -0.36
CA PRO A 520 -38.26 -1.96 -0.90
C PRO A 520 -38.11 -3.07 -1.96
N LEU A 521 -36.99 -3.13 -2.66
CA LEU A 521 -36.78 -4.08 -3.76
C LEU A 521 -35.58 -5.01 -3.55
N CYS A 522 -35.10 -5.13 -2.33
CA CYS A 522 -34.05 -6.09 -1.97
C CYS A 522 -34.67 -7.37 -1.47
N SER A 523 -34.21 -8.53 -1.99
CA SER A 523 -34.61 -9.84 -1.51
C SER A 523 -33.74 -10.32 -0.34
N ALA A 524 -32.53 -9.78 -0.22
CA ALA A 524 -31.58 -10.07 0.85
C ALA A 524 -31.95 -9.37 2.17
N ASN A 525 -31.43 -9.88 3.28
CA ASN A 525 -31.65 -9.29 4.61
C ASN A 525 -30.96 -7.94 4.75
N HIS A 526 -31.71 -6.94 5.24
CA HIS A 526 -31.21 -5.62 5.54
C HIS A 526 -31.27 -5.34 7.04
N TYR A 527 -30.24 -4.69 7.54
CA TYR A 527 -30.08 -4.35 8.94
C TYR A 527 -29.83 -2.85 9.08
N ALA A 528 -30.40 -2.24 10.12
CA ALA A 528 -30.09 -0.87 10.51
C ALA A 528 -29.53 -0.86 11.93
N THR A 529 -28.46 -0.12 12.15
CA THR A 529 -27.89 0.10 13.48
C THR A 529 -27.84 1.59 13.79
N TYR A 530 -28.10 1.90 15.05
CA TYR A 530 -28.01 3.25 15.59
C TYR A 530 -27.03 3.22 16.77
N PHE A 531 -25.82 3.75 16.56
CA PHE A 531 -24.76 3.70 17.55
C PHE A 531 -24.92 4.83 18.56
N THR A 532 -25.15 4.49 19.82
CA THR A 532 -25.43 5.45 20.92
C THR A 532 -24.45 5.36 22.07
N HIS A 533 -23.43 4.47 21.96
CA HIS A 533 -22.52 4.24 23.07
C HIS A 533 -21.66 5.46 23.38
N GLN A 534 -21.60 5.81 24.66
CA GLN A 534 -20.77 6.88 25.22
C GLN A 534 -19.89 6.30 26.32
N PRO A 535 -18.57 6.21 26.13
CA PRO A 535 -17.65 5.90 27.22
C PRO A 535 -17.86 6.84 28.42
N ALA A 536 -17.58 6.36 29.63
CA ALA A 536 -17.84 7.14 30.87
C ALA A 536 -17.14 8.51 30.86
N GLY A 537 -15.91 8.59 30.35
CA GLY A 537 -15.16 9.84 30.19
C GLY A 537 -15.81 10.81 29.19
N TRP A 538 -16.37 10.30 28.09
CA TRP A 538 -17.10 11.12 27.11
C TRP A 538 -18.40 11.64 27.71
N LYS A 539 -19.17 10.79 28.37
CA LYS A 539 -20.42 11.16 29.01
C LYS A 539 -20.21 12.25 30.08
N ALA A 540 -19.15 12.15 30.88
CA ALA A 540 -18.79 13.14 31.89
C ALA A 540 -18.46 14.53 31.28
N ARG A 541 -18.04 14.58 30.03
CA ARG A 541 -17.70 15.80 29.27
C ARG A 541 -18.83 16.26 28.33
N GLY A 542 -19.96 15.56 28.30
CA GLY A 542 -21.09 15.86 27.41
C GLY A 542 -20.80 15.53 25.94
N VAL A 543 -19.84 14.64 25.66
CA VAL A 543 -19.52 14.17 24.31
C VAL A 543 -20.43 13.00 23.96
N GLU A 544 -21.20 13.12 22.92
CA GLU A 544 -22.09 12.08 22.40
C GLU A 544 -21.37 11.22 21.35
N ALA A 545 -22.06 10.16 20.85
CA ALA A 545 -21.58 9.32 19.77
C ALA A 545 -21.55 10.13 18.45
N TYR A 546 -20.44 10.82 18.21
CA TYR A 546 -20.20 11.68 17.05
C TYR A 546 -19.87 10.84 15.79
N HIS A 547 -19.70 11.52 14.67
CA HIS A 547 -19.30 10.92 13.38
C HIS A 547 -18.00 10.11 13.54
N ALA A 548 -17.98 8.85 13.07
CA ALA A 548 -16.86 7.90 13.16
C ALA A 548 -16.54 7.38 14.59
N ALA A 549 -17.36 7.69 15.61
CA ALA A 549 -17.10 7.24 16.99
C ALA A 549 -17.08 5.71 17.15
N GLU A 550 -17.84 4.97 16.35
CA GLU A 550 -17.92 3.51 16.36
C GLU A 550 -16.64 2.83 15.85
N LEU A 551 -15.81 3.52 15.07
CA LEU A 551 -14.57 2.93 14.51
C LEU A 551 -13.60 2.47 15.59
N ALA A 552 -13.57 3.14 16.73
CA ALA A 552 -12.79 2.70 17.89
C ALA A 552 -13.13 1.26 18.35
N TYR A 553 -14.38 0.84 18.17
CA TYR A 553 -14.87 -0.50 18.49
C TYR A 553 -14.71 -1.48 17.34
N VAL A 554 -14.90 -1.01 16.10
CA VAL A 554 -14.72 -1.82 14.88
C VAL A 554 -13.28 -2.31 14.80
N PHE A 555 -12.32 -1.41 15.02
CA PHE A 555 -10.88 -1.68 14.89
C PHE A 555 -10.17 -1.94 16.23
N ASN A 556 -10.92 -2.11 17.32
CA ASN A 556 -10.37 -2.37 18.65
C ASN A 556 -9.26 -1.37 19.04
N MET A 557 -9.55 -0.09 18.91
CA MET A 557 -8.64 1.00 19.26
C MET A 557 -8.88 1.42 20.72
N PRO A 558 -8.07 0.96 21.69
CA PRO A 558 -8.27 1.28 23.12
C PRO A 558 -8.01 2.77 23.41
N GLU A 559 -7.18 3.40 22.59
CA GLU A 559 -6.90 4.84 22.62
C GLU A 559 -7.46 5.44 21.33
N SER A 560 -8.45 6.32 21.45
CA SER A 560 -9.15 6.89 20.31
C SER A 560 -8.25 7.85 19.50
N VAL A 561 -7.40 7.30 18.65
CA VAL A 561 -6.51 8.06 17.76
C VAL A 561 -7.31 8.99 16.84
N ILE A 562 -8.50 8.55 16.39
CA ILE A 562 -9.37 9.36 15.53
C ILE A 562 -9.86 10.61 16.25
N THR A 563 -10.24 10.50 17.54
CA THR A 563 -10.63 11.65 18.35
C THR A 563 -9.48 12.63 18.59
N HIS A 564 -8.29 12.10 18.79
CA HIS A 564 -7.12 12.93 19.08
C HIS A 564 -6.69 13.77 17.87
N HIS A 565 -6.72 13.21 16.66
CA HIS A 565 -6.22 13.87 15.46
C HIS A 565 -7.26 14.70 14.70
N LEU A 566 -8.52 14.24 14.63
CA LEU A 566 -9.56 14.95 13.88
C LEU A 566 -10.22 16.09 14.66
N LEU A 567 -10.30 16.01 15.98
CA LEU A 567 -11.04 16.96 16.81
C LEU A 567 -10.17 17.74 17.81
N GLY A 568 -8.88 17.45 17.91
CA GLY A 568 -7.99 18.07 18.90
C GLY A 568 -8.38 17.80 20.36
N LEU A 569 -9.19 16.76 20.59
CA LEU A 569 -9.66 16.36 21.90
C LEU A 569 -8.72 15.31 22.48
N VAL A 570 -7.98 15.68 23.51
CA VAL A 570 -7.26 14.72 24.37
C VAL A 570 -8.30 14.04 25.23
N ILE A 571 -8.47 12.74 25.06
CA ILE A 571 -9.29 11.91 25.94
C ILE A 571 -8.32 11.16 26.85
N ASP A 572 -8.17 11.63 28.10
CA ASP A 572 -7.48 10.92 29.16
C ASP A 572 -8.31 9.72 29.64
#